data_1c45de5c295263177f5856f07b88d651
#
_entry.id   1c45de5c295263177f5856f07b88d651
#
_cell.length_a   1.000
_cell.length_b   1.000
_cell.length_c   1.000
_cell.angle_alpha   90.00
_cell.angle_beta   90.00
_cell.angle_gamma   90.00
#
_symmetry.space_group_name_H-M   'P 1'
#
loop_
_entity.id
_entity.type
_entity.pdbx_description
1 polymer ?
#
loop_
_entity_poly.entity_id
_entity_poly.type
_entity_poly.pdbx_seq_one_letter_code
_entity_poly.pdbx_strand_id
1 'polypeptide(L)'
;MRIAFIVQRYGTEILGGAEYACRLMAEQLAQRHDVDVLTTCARDYVTWKNEYVEGTDRVRGVTVRRFVNTRTRDIEDFNRYSDWIFQNPHETADEMDWLERQGPWSPGLIEYLTKHHTQYDALIFFTYLYAPTLLGLRIDPARSILIPTAHDEPPIHLGIYRDVFG
;
A
#
# COMPACT_ATOMS: atom_id res chain seq x y z
N MET A 1 -16.98 -3.74 14.90
CA MET A 1 -16.69 -3.31 13.51
C MET A 1 -15.66 -4.25 12.92
N ARG A 2 -15.70 -4.46 11.63
CA ARG A 2 -14.65 -5.16 10.89
C ARG A 2 -13.84 -4.15 10.08
N ILE A 3 -12.55 -4.06 10.32
CA ILE A 3 -11.66 -3.03 9.77
C ILE A 3 -10.54 -3.69 8.99
N ALA A 4 -10.26 -3.20 7.79
CA ALA A 4 -9.07 -3.58 7.05
C ALA A 4 -8.05 -2.43 7.05
N PHE A 5 -6.79 -2.75 7.39
CA PHE A 5 -5.65 -1.88 7.15
C PHE A 5 -4.95 -2.32 5.88
N ILE A 6 -4.62 -1.38 5.01
CA ILE A 6 -3.89 -1.64 3.77
C ILE A 6 -2.54 -0.92 3.87
N VAL A 7 -1.46 -1.68 3.83
CA VAL A 7 -0.10 -1.18 3.99
C VAL A 7 0.87 -2.02 3.17
N GLN A 8 1.92 -1.41 2.65
CA GLN A 8 2.87 -2.06 1.74
C GLN A 8 3.66 -3.22 2.36
N ARG A 9 3.99 -3.13 3.66
CA ARG A 9 4.69 -4.17 4.43
C ARG A 9 4.13 -4.24 5.85
N TYR A 10 4.13 -5.44 6.45
CA TYR A 10 3.67 -5.60 7.81
C TYR A 10 4.38 -6.78 8.51
N GLY A 11 4.92 -6.53 9.70
CA GLY A 11 5.59 -7.53 10.54
C GLY A 11 6.21 -6.90 11.77
N THR A 12 6.56 -7.72 12.75
CA THR A 12 7.20 -7.24 13.99
C THR A 12 8.62 -6.74 13.77
N GLU A 13 9.28 -7.22 12.73
CA GLU A 13 10.63 -6.86 12.31
C GLU A 13 10.67 -5.68 11.33
N ILE A 14 9.51 -5.19 10.88
CA ILE A 14 9.45 -4.05 9.96
C ILE A 14 9.54 -2.75 10.78
N LEU A 15 10.61 -1.98 10.56
CA LEU A 15 10.95 -0.80 11.35
C LEU A 15 10.62 0.54 10.64
N GLY A 16 9.98 0.52 9.47
CA GLY A 16 9.54 1.74 8.80
C GLY A 16 8.50 2.51 9.63
N GLY A 17 8.60 3.85 9.65
CA GLY A 17 7.74 4.67 10.51
C GLY A 17 6.25 4.50 10.25
N ALA A 18 5.84 4.50 8.98
CA ALA A 18 4.45 4.30 8.58
C ALA A 18 3.95 2.88 8.93
N GLU A 19 4.76 1.86 8.63
CA GLU A 19 4.44 0.47 8.94
C GLU A 19 4.36 0.22 10.44
N TYR A 20 5.25 0.83 11.21
CA TYR A 20 5.22 0.74 12.67
C TYR A 20 3.96 1.40 13.23
N ALA A 21 3.60 2.59 12.76
CA ALA A 21 2.37 3.28 13.17
C ALA A 21 1.12 2.46 12.79
N CYS A 22 1.08 1.92 11.57
CA CYS A 22 0.02 1.01 11.12
C CYS A 22 -0.13 -0.18 12.07
N ARG A 23 0.99 -0.83 12.42
CA ARG A 23 0.99 -1.98 13.31
C ARG A 23 0.46 -1.64 14.70
N LEU A 24 0.91 -0.55 15.31
CA LEU A 24 0.42 -0.11 16.62
C LEU A 24 -1.08 0.17 16.61
N MET A 25 -1.59 0.83 15.57
CA MET A 25 -3.03 1.11 15.43
C MET A 25 -3.82 -0.18 15.23
N ALA A 26 -3.35 -1.08 14.37
CA ALA A 26 -4.02 -2.37 14.12
C ALA A 26 -4.06 -3.22 15.40
N GLU A 27 -2.95 -3.35 16.13
CA GLU A 27 -2.86 -4.08 17.40
C GLU A 27 -3.80 -3.48 18.46
N GLN A 28 -3.88 -2.15 18.54
CA GLN A 28 -4.75 -1.47 19.49
C GLN A 28 -6.23 -1.67 19.16
N LEU A 29 -6.61 -1.53 17.89
CA LEU A 29 -8.00 -1.72 17.48
C LEU A 29 -8.44 -3.18 17.54
N ALA A 30 -7.53 -4.13 17.33
CA ALA A 30 -7.82 -5.56 17.45
C ALA A 30 -8.24 -6.01 18.85
N GLN A 31 -8.01 -5.18 19.87
CA GLN A 31 -8.51 -5.46 21.22
C GLN A 31 -10.04 -5.37 21.35
N ARG A 32 -10.70 -4.67 20.42
CA ARG A 32 -12.15 -4.38 20.49
C ARG A 32 -12.89 -4.61 19.18
N HIS A 33 -12.16 -4.87 18.09
CA HIS A 33 -12.71 -4.98 16.73
C HIS A 33 -12.07 -6.14 15.98
N ASP A 34 -12.74 -6.63 14.94
CA ASP A 34 -12.15 -7.56 13.99
C ASP A 34 -11.24 -6.78 13.04
N VAL A 35 -9.95 -7.03 13.10
CA VAL A 35 -8.96 -6.32 12.32
C VAL A 35 -8.20 -7.27 11.40
N ASP A 36 -8.30 -7.01 10.10
CA ASP A 36 -7.47 -7.62 9.07
C ASP A 36 -6.43 -6.60 8.60
N VAL A 37 -5.21 -7.04 8.36
CA VAL A 37 -4.19 -6.28 7.62
C VAL A 37 -3.99 -6.94 6.27
N LEU A 38 -4.18 -6.18 5.20
CA LEU A 38 -3.94 -6.59 3.83
C LEU A 38 -2.60 -5.99 3.40
N THR A 39 -1.64 -6.85 3.12
CA THR A 39 -0.26 -6.42 2.86
C THR A 39 0.41 -7.31 1.83
N THR A 40 1.63 -6.99 1.46
CA THR A 40 2.40 -7.80 0.52
C THR A 40 3.32 -8.81 1.23
N CYS A 41 3.92 -9.70 0.45
CA CYS A 41 4.93 -10.64 0.94
C CYS A 41 6.33 -10.02 1.08
N ALA A 42 6.49 -8.70 0.86
CA ALA A 42 7.77 -8.05 0.97
C ALA A 42 8.18 -7.77 2.42
N ARG A 43 9.47 -7.93 2.71
CA ARG A 43 10.13 -7.42 3.92
C ARG A 43 11.00 -6.22 3.59
N ASP A 44 11.69 -6.28 2.47
CA ASP A 44 12.55 -5.22 1.98
C ASP A 44 11.76 -4.19 1.15
N TYR A 45 11.97 -2.91 1.41
CA TYR A 45 11.31 -1.82 0.69
C TYR A 45 12.09 -1.35 -0.54
N VAL A 46 13.30 -1.85 -0.76
CA VAL A 46 14.11 -1.49 -1.94
C VAL A 46 13.67 -2.28 -3.15
N THR A 47 13.55 -3.58 -3.02
CA THR A 47 13.28 -4.50 -4.14
C THR A 47 11.86 -5.04 -4.19
N TRP A 48 11.13 -5.03 -3.09
CA TRP A 48 9.82 -5.66 -2.92
C TRP A 48 9.82 -7.18 -3.16
N LYS A 49 10.94 -7.87 -2.91
CA LYS A 49 11.01 -9.32 -3.00
C LYS A 49 10.02 -9.99 -2.05
N ASN A 50 9.40 -11.07 -2.52
CA ASN A 50 8.52 -11.90 -1.70
C ASN A 50 9.36 -12.75 -0.73
N GLU A 51 9.48 -12.29 0.52
CA GLU A 51 10.24 -12.96 1.57
C GLU A 51 9.33 -13.59 2.61
N TYR A 52 8.08 -13.13 2.73
CA TYR A 52 7.03 -13.83 3.48
C TYR A 52 6.29 -14.82 2.58
N VAL A 53 5.72 -15.85 3.19
CA VAL A 53 4.82 -16.78 2.51
C VAL A 53 3.47 -16.11 2.28
N GLU A 54 2.91 -16.30 1.08
CA GLU A 54 1.55 -15.85 0.77
C GLU A 54 0.51 -16.60 1.61
N GLY A 55 -0.56 -15.91 1.98
CA GLY A 55 -1.66 -16.50 2.73
C GLY A 55 -2.03 -15.68 3.97
N THR A 56 -2.66 -16.36 4.92
CA THR A 56 -3.13 -15.75 6.16
C THR A 56 -2.24 -16.16 7.32
N ASP A 57 -1.81 -15.17 8.08
CA ASP A 57 -0.97 -15.31 9.27
C ASP A 57 -1.61 -14.55 10.44
N ARG A 58 -1.08 -14.73 11.64
CA ARG A 58 -1.50 -13.98 12.83
C ARG A 58 -0.31 -13.35 13.52
N VAL A 59 -0.32 -12.02 13.59
CA VAL A 59 0.76 -11.22 14.19
C VAL A 59 0.19 -10.43 15.35
N ARG A 60 0.61 -10.74 16.58
CA ARG A 60 0.17 -10.06 17.81
C ARG A 60 -1.35 -9.86 17.92
N GLY A 61 -2.12 -10.91 17.58
CA GLY A 61 -3.57 -10.88 17.66
C GLY A 61 -4.28 -10.31 16.42
N VAL A 62 -3.56 -9.74 15.48
CA VAL A 62 -4.10 -9.21 14.22
C VAL A 62 -4.04 -10.27 13.13
N THR A 63 -5.10 -10.43 12.36
CA THR A 63 -5.10 -11.29 11.16
C THR A 63 -4.39 -10.55 10.02
N VAL A 64 -3.36 -11.18 9.46
CA VAL A 64 -2.55 -10.61 8.38
C VAL A 64 -2.71 -11.45 7.12
N ARG A 65 -3.18 -10.84 6.03
CA ARG A 65 -3.29 -11.48 4.72
C ARG A 65 -2.20 -10.94 3.82
N ARG A 66 -1.33 -11.84 3.36
CA ARG A 66 -0.18 -11.50 2.53
C ARG A 66 -0.40 -11.93 1.10
N PHE A 67 -0.08 -11.04 0.18
CA PHE A 67 -0.22 -11.23 -1.26
C PHE A 67 1.13 -11.08 -1.94
N VAL A 68 1.41 -11.95 -2.91
CA VAL A 68 2.67 -11.87 -3.67
C VAL A 68 2.74 -10.59 -4.51
N ASN A 69 3.93 -10.03 -4.60
CA ASN A 69 4.27 -9.05 -5.61
C ASN A 69 4.63 -9.79 -6.90
N THR A 70 4.02 -9.43 -8.01
CA THR A 70 4.30 -10.02 -9.32
C THR A 70 5.45 -9.33 -10.03
N ARG A 71 5.94 -8.22 -9.46
CA ARG A 71 7.09 -7.48 -9.97
C ARG A 71 7.98 -7.06 -8.80
N THR A 72 9.28 -7.29 -8.92
CA THR A 72 10.30 -6.71 -8.05
C THR A 72 10.70 -5.35 -8.59
N ARG A 73 11.13 -4.44 -7.70
CA ARG A 73 11.65 -3.14 -8.11
C ARG A 73 13.14 -3.23 -8.42
N ASP A 74 13.52 -2.79 -9.61
CA ASP A 74 14.88 -2.41 -9.94
C ASP A 74 15.06 -0.95 -9.52
N ILE A 75 15.83 -0.71 -8.46
CA ILE A 75 15.96 0.62 -7.87
C ILE A 75 16.70 1.59 -8.78
N GLU A 76 17.64 1.12 -9.59
CA GLU A 76 18.40 1.97 -10.52
C GLU A 76 17.52 2.39 -11.70
N ASP A 77 16.76 1.45 -12.26
CA ASP A 77 15.79 1.73 -13.32
C ASP A 77 14.68 2.66 -12.82
N PHE A 78 14.14 2.40 -11.64
CA PHE A 78 13.13 3.25 -11.00
C PHE A 78 13.64 4.67 -10.77
N ASN A 79 14.85 4.85 -10.27
CA ASN A 79 15.42 6.17 -10.03
C ASN A 79 15.62 6.94 -11.34
N ARG A 80 16.14 6.31 -12.40
CA ARG A 80 16.27 6.94 -13.72
C ARG A 80 14.92 7.38 -14.28
N TYR A 81 13.91 6.52 -14.15
CA TYR A 81 12.56 6.85 -14.62
C TYR A 81 11.93 7.97 -13.81
N SER A 82 12.15 7.99 -12.50
CA SER A 82 11.70 9.06 -11.59
C SER A 82 12.32 10.40 -11.96
N ASP A 83 13.62 10.44 -12.19
CA ASP A 83 14.32 11.66 -12.61
C ASP A 83 13.75 12.20 -13.92
N TRP A 84 13.45 11.29 -14.86
CA TRP A 84 12.86 11.67 -16.14
C TRP A 84 11.44 12.23 -15.96
N ILE A 85 10.55 11.53 -15.27
CA ILE A 85 9.12 11.92 -15.17
C ILE A 85 8.93 13.22 -14.39
N PHE A 86 9.77 13.49 -13.39
CA PHE A 86 9.66 14.72 -12.61
C PHE A 86 10.20 15.96 -13.32
N GLN A 87 10.98 15.80 -14.38
CA GLN A 87 11.65 16.90 -15.08
C GLN A 87 11.15 17.12 -16.51
N ASN A 88 10.33 16.23 -17.05
CA ASN A 88 9.90 16.28 -18.43
C ASN A 88 8.37 16.27 -18.55
N PRO A 89 7.81 16.85 -19.63
CA PRO A 89 6.43 16.64 -20.00
C PRO A 89 6.16 15.14 -20.19
N HIS A 90 5.03 14.67 -19.66
CA HIS A 90 4.65 13.27 -19.69
C HIS A 90 3.12 13.14 -19.68
N GLU A 91 2.61 11.93 -19.93
CA GLU A 91 1.20 11.61 -19.94
C GLU A 91 0.81 10.78 -18.70
N THR A 92 -0.50 10.67 -18.44
CA THR A 92 -1.01 9.85 -17.33
C THR A 92 -0.57 8.39 -17.42
N ALA A 93 -0.39 7.87 -18.65
CA ALA A 93 0.13 6.51 -18.86
C ALA A 93 1.57 6.33 -18.31
N ASP A 94 2.40 7.37 -18.45
CA ASP A 94 3.77 7.36 -17.91
C ASP A 94 3.75 7.37 -16.38
N GLU A 95 2.83 8.11 -15.78
CA GLU A 95 2.66 8.14 -14.31
C GLU A 95 2.17 6.79 -13.77
N MET A 96 1.31 6.08 -14.52
CA MET A 96 0.89 4.73 -14.14
C MET A 96 2.03 3.72 -14.27
N ASP A 97 2.90 3.84 -15.29
CA ASP A 97 4.12 3.02 -15.40
C ASP A 97 5.09 3.34 -14.24
N TRP A 98 5.21 4.61 -13.86
CA TRP A 98 5.98 5.01 -12.68
C TRP A 98 5.44 4.35 -11.40
N LEU A 99 4.13 4.35 -11.20
CA LEU A 99 3.50 3.72 -10.04
C LEU A 99 3.77 2.21 -10.00
N GLU A 100 3.70 1.54 -11.16
CA GLU A 100 4.00 0.10 -11.26
C GLU A 100 5.48 -0.19 -10.95
N ARG A 101 6.42 0.65 -11.42
CA ARG A 101 7.84 0.55 -11.09
C ARG A 101 8.13 0.84 -9.63
N GLN A 102 7.43 1.83 -9.05
CA GLN A 102 7.52 2.15 -7.62
C GLN A 102 7.08 0.94 -6.78
N GLY A 103 5.94 0.35 -7.12
CA GLY A 103 5.38 -0.78 -6.38
C GLY A 103 4.93 -0.46 -4.95
N PRO A 104 4.85 -1.46 -4.09
CA PRO A 104 4.88 -2.87 -4.45
C PRO A 104 3.72 -3.24 -5.38
N TRP A 105 3.98 -4.02 -6.41
CA TRP A 105 2.97 -4.37 -7.41
C TRP A 105 2.34 -5.72 -7.09
N SER A 106 1.18 -5.68 -6.46
CA SER A 106 0.46 -6.85 -5.95
C SER A 106 -0.99 -6.88 -6.45
N PRO A 107 -1.23 -7.35 -7.69
CA PRO A 107 -2.57 -7.46 -8.26
C PRO A 107 -3.53 -8.30 -7.41
N GLY A 108 -3.03 -9.36 -6.78
CA GLY A 108 -3.83 -10.23 -5.91
C GLY A 108 -4.41 -9.50 -4.70
N LEU A 109 -3.68 -8.51 -4.13
CA LEU A 109 -4.20 -7.68 -3.05
C LEU A 109 -5.38 -6.83 -3.53
N ILE A 110 -5.25 -6.21 -4.69
CA ILE A 110 -6.30 -5.36 -5.29
C ILE A 110 -7.52 -6.21 -5.68
N GLU A 111 -7.30 -7.39 -6.26
CA GLU A 111 -8.37 -8.33 -6.57
C GLU A 111 -9.13 -8.78 -5.32
N TYR A 112 -8.40 -9.13 -4.26
CA TYR A 112 -8.99 -9.48 -2.97
C TYR A 112 -9.85 -8.34 -2.43
N LEU A 113 -9.30 -7.12 -2.39
CA LEU A 113 -10.00 -5.95 -1.90
C LEU A 113 -11.26 -5.66 -2.73
N THR A 114 -11.18 -5.73 -4.06
CA THR A 114 -12.32 -5.57 -4.97
C THR A 114 -13.45 -6.55 -4.67
N LYS A 115 -13.12 -7.80 -4.35
CA LYS A 115 -14.12 -8.84 -4.04
C LYS A 115 -14.68 -8.76 -2.62
N HIS A 116 -13.92 -8.21 -1.68
CA HIS A 116 -14.22 -8.33 -0.25
C HIS A 116 -14.42 -7.00 0.48
N HIS A 117 -14.28 -5.82 -0.17
CA HIS A 117 -14.39 -4.52 0.50
C HIS A 117 -15.70 -4.34 1.27
N THR A 118 -16.82 -4.89 0.77
CA THR A 118 -18.14 -4.78 1.42
C THR A 118 -18.24 -5.51 2.75
N GLN A 119 -17.29 -6.41 3.06
CA GLN A 119 -17.23 -7.12 4.34
C GLN A 119 -16.62 -6.25 5.46
N TYR A 120 -16.02 -5.11 5.12
CA TYR A 120 -15.39 -4.19 6.05
C TYR A 120 -16.24 -2.95 6.26
N ASP A 121 -16.32 -2.50 7.50
CA ASP A 121 -16.96 -1.24 7.86
C ASP A 121 -16.08 -0.04 7.54
N ALA A 122 -14.74 -0.23 7.57
CA ALA A 122 -13.75 0.78 7.22
C ALA A 122 -12.51 0.14 6.58
N LEU A 123 -11.94 0.86 5.61
CA LEU A 123 -10.70 0.56 4.92
C LEU A 123 -9.69 1.66 5.24
N ILE A 124 -8.61 1.34 5.96
CA ILE A 124 -7.62 2.31 6.39
C ILE A 124 -6.33 2.10 5.62
N PHE A 125 -5.98 3.06 4.79
CA PHE A 125 -4.80 3.04 3.92
C PHE A 125 -3.66 3.82 4.54
N PHE A 126 -2.46 3.24 4.52
CA PHE A 126 -1.24 3.88 4.98
C PHE A 126 -0.31 4.20 3.83
N THR A 127 0.22 5.43 3.84
CA THR A 127 1.17 5.96 2.86
C THR A 127 0.57 6.11 1.47
N TYR A 128 0.41 7.34 1.00
CA TYR A 128 -0.20 7.66 -0.29
C TYR A 128 0.58 7.10 -1.49
N LEU A 129 1.91 6.99 -1.34
CA LEU A 129 2.90 6.83 -2.39
C LEU A 129 2.80 5.53 -3.19
N TYR A 130 2.25 4.47 -2.60
CA TYR A 130 2.37 3.11 -3.10
C TYR A 130 1.13 2.62 -3.85
N ALA A 131 1.35 1.72 -4.82
CA ALA A 131 0.31 1.17 -5.67
C ALA A 131 -0.89 0.57 -4.91
N PRO A 132 -0.74 -0.21 -3.81
CA PRO A 132 -1.88 -0.74 -3.07
C PRO A 132 -2.80 0.35 -2.52
N THR A 133 -2.24 1.48 -2.09
CA THR A 133 -3.02 2.62 -1.59
C THR A 133 -3.76 3.33 -2.70
N LEU A 134 -3.05 3.76 -3.74
CA LEU A 134 -3.67 4.55 -4.82
C LEU A 134 -4.77 3.76 -5.54
N LEU A 135 -4.50 2.49 -5.85
CA LEU A 135 -5.48 1.64 -6.54
C LEU A 135 -6.62 1.23 -5.60
N GLY A 136 -6.31 0.94 -4.33
CA GLY A 136 -7.28 0.51 -3.34
C GLY A 136 -8.29 1.59 -2.94
N LEU A 137 -7.86 2.85 -2.79
CA LEU A 137 -8.72 3.99 -2.46
C LEU A 137 -9.88 4.19 -3.46
N ARG A 138 -9.67 3.79 -4.72
CA ARG A 138 -10.67 3.92 -5.79
C ARG A 138 -11.76 2.86 -5.74
N ILE A 139 -11.58 1.79 -4.96
CA ILE A 139 -12.53 0.66 -4.89
C ILE A 139 -13.77 1.03 -4.09
N ASP A 140 -13.60 1.62 -2.91
CA ASP A 140 -14.71 2.05 -2.07
C ASP A 140 -14.35 3.35 -1.32
N PRO A 141 -14.40 4.50 -2.00
CA PRO A 141 -14.04 5.78 -1.38
C PRO A 141 -14.88 6.14 -0.16
N ALA A 142 -16.14 5.68 -0.12
CA ALA A 142 -17.06 6.01 0.98
C ALA A 142 -16.68 5.37 2.32
N ARG A 143 -15.94 4.25 2.29
CA ARG A 143 -15.43 3.56 3.49
C ARG A 143 -13.94 3.72 3.69
N SER A 144 -13.27 4.47 2.83
CA SER A 144 -11.82 4.62 2.84
C SER A 144 -11.36 5.80 3.69
N ILE A 145 -10.35 5.55 4.50
CA ILE A 145 -9.63 6.55 5.28
C ILE A 145 -8.16 6.46 4.89
N LEU A 146 -7.58 7.57 4.50
CA LEU A 146 -6.15 7.64 4.17
C LEU A 146 -5.36 8.27 5.32
N ILE A 147 -4.30 7.60 5.75
CA ILE A 147 -3.23 8.15 6.57
C ILE A 147 -2.03 8.35 5.64
N PRO A 148 -1.88 9.54 5.05
CA PRO A 148 -1.02 9.72 3.87
C PRO A 148 0.47 9.61 4.16
N THR A 149 0.90 9.96 5.37
CA THR A 149 2.33 10.11 5.71
C THR A 149 3.10 10.94 4.68
N ALA A 150 2.40 11.93 4.12
CA ALA A 150 2.86 12.75 3.01
C ALA A 150 3.67 13.94 3.50
N HIS A 151 4.59 14.38 2.67
CA HIS A 151 5.32 15.65 2.79
C HIS A 151 5.48 16.23 1.38
N ASP A 152 6.03 17.44 1.28
CA ASP A 152 6.26 18.07 -0.02
C ASP A 152 7.43 17.37 -0.73
N GLU A 153 7.08 16.51 -1.67
CA GLU A 153 7.99 15.70 -2.46
C GLU A 153 7.48 15.54 -3.90
N PRO A 154 8.37 15.33 -4.89
CA PRO A 154 7.97 15.32 -6.31
C PRO A 154 6.80 14.42 -6.65
N PRO A 155 6.67 13.18 -6.13
CA PRO A 155 5.57 12.30 -6.50
C PRO A 155 4.18 12.86 -6.19
N ILE A 156 4.01 13.66 -5.11
CA ILE A 156 2.70 14.17 -4.71
C ILE A 156 2.07 15.07 -5.78
N HIS A 157 2.91 15.64 -6.67
CA HIS A 157 2.50 16.52 -7.75
C HIS A 157 2.12 15.79 -9.04
N LEU A 158 2.28 14.47 -9.10
CA LEU A 158 1.83 13.68 -10.24
C LEU A 158 0.30 13.69 -10.35
N GLY A 159 -0.20 13.71 -11.58
CA GLY A 159 -1.63 13.77 -11.88
C GLY A 159 -2.43 12.61 -11.31
N ILE A 160 -1.81 11.42 -11.18
CA ILE A 160 -2.45 10.23 -10.61
C ILE A 160 -2.86 10.40 -9.14
N TYR A 161 -2.25 11.34 -8.40
CA TYR A 161 -2.58 11.63 -7.00
C TYR A 161 -3.56 12.78 -6.83
N ARG A 162 -3.98 13.44 -7.93
CA ARG A 162 -4.89 14.59 -7.86
C ARG A 162 -6.21 14.25 -7.15
N ASP A 163 -6.78 13.09 -7.43
CA ASP A 163 -8.04 12.66 -6.82
C ASP A 163 -7.89 12.29 -5.34
N VAL A 164 -6.66 12.12 -4.86
CA VAL A 164 -6.35 11.77 -3.46
C VAL A 164 -6.23 13.01 -2.59
N PHE A 165 -5.69 14.10 -3.14
CA PHE A 165 -5.41 15.32 -2.39
C PHE A 165 -6.28 16.54 -2.79
N GLY A 166 -7.16 16.41 -3.77
CA GLY A 166 -8.10 17.43 -4.22
C GLY A 166 -7.55 18.26 -5.36
#